data_e0087343d7c80de71ba123632d4208ed
#
_entry.id   e0087343d7c80de71ba123632d4208ed
#
_cell.length_a   1.000
_cell.length_b   1.000
_cell.length_c   1.000
_cell.angle_alpha   90.00
_cell.angle_beta   90.00
_cell.angle_gamma   90.00
#
_symmetry.space_group_name_H-M   'P 1'
#
loop_
_entity.id
_entity.type
_entity.pdbx_description
1 polymer ?
#
loop_
_entity_poly.entity_id
_entity_poly.type
_entity_poly.pdbx_seq_one_letter_code
_entity_poly.pdbx_strand_id
1 'polypeptide(L)'
;PWAGSIDVVSGGFPCQDISTAGKRAGIDGQRSGMWKHMARVVGEVRPAFVFVENSPALTFRGLGTVLGDLAEMGVDAAWGVPSAADFGAPHLRERIWIVARHPHQGDERAKRRVQDSGPDAGRVRADPSGWWATESGVGRVADGVAHRSHRFAAAGNGQVARVAAGAFTLLASRLKPNVF
;
A
#
# COMPACT_ATOMS: atom_id res chain seq x y z
N PRO A 1 13.69 -20.55 1.43
CA PRO A 1 12.60 -21.41 1.96
C PRO A 1 11.20 -20.81 1.78
N TRP A 2 11.07 -19.49 1.49
CA TRP A 2 9.77 -18.80 1.35
C TRP A 2 9.30 -18.63 -0.10
N ALA A 3 10.16 -18.91 -1.08
CA ALA A 3 9.82 -18.78 -2.49
C ALA A 3 8.61 -19.67 -2.82
N GLY A 4 7.59 -19.06 -3.40
CA GLY A 4 6.37 -19.76 -3.75
C GLY A 4 5.40 -20.09 -2.60
N SER A 5 5.72 -19.72 -1.33
CA SER A 5 4.85 -20.00 -0.16
C SER A 5 4.03 -18.80 0.29
N ILE A 6 4.44 -17.60 -0.08
CA ILE A 6 3.82 -16.34 0.34
C ILE A 6 2.93 -15.80 -0.77
N ASP A 7 1.68 -15.48 -0.44
CA ASP A 7 0.74 -14.93 -1.41
C ASP A 7 0.93 -13.43 -1.61
N VAL A 8 1.19 -12.68 -0.53
CA VAL A 8 1.28 -11.22 -0.57
C VAL A 8 2.53 -10.77 0.20
N VAL A 9 3.33 -9.93 -0.43
CA VAL A 9 4.33 -9.10 0.24
C VAL A 9 3.79 -7.67 0.29
N SER A 10 3.60 -7.14 1.49
CA SER A 10 3.16 -5.77 1.68
C SER A 10 4.18 -4.95 2.45
N GLY A 11 4.26 -3.66 2.16
CA GLY A 11 5.14 -2.76 2.89
C GLY A 11 5.00 -1.30 2.47
N GLY A 12 5.47 -0.43 3.36
CA GLY A 12 5.71 0.98 3.10
C GLY A 12 7.16 1.29 3.43
N PHE A 13 7.92 1.77 2.50
CA PHE A 13 9.28 2.21 2.77
C PHE A 13 9.32 3.69 3.18
N PRO A 14 10.33 4.12 3.96
CA PRO A 14 10.39 5.49 4.46
C PRO A 14 10.32 6.53 3.35
N CYS A 15 9.41 7.51 3.50
CA CYS A 15 9.21 8.58 2.53
C CYS A 15 10.01 9.87 2.86
N GLN A 16 10.91 9.83 3.85
CA GLN A 16 11.58 11.01 4.37
C GLN A 16 12.45 11.75 3.35
N ASP A 17 13.00 11.04 2.37
CA ASP A 17 13.76 11.62 1.27
C ASP A 17 12.87 11.97 0.07
N ILE A 18 11.62 11.45 0.06
CA ILE A 18 10.64 11.61 -1.03
C ILE A 18 9.64 12.71 -0.70
N SER A 19 9.17 12.80 0.56
CA SER A 19 8.13 13.74 0.98
C SER A 19 8.57 15.19 0.89
N THR A 20 7.61 16.11 0.79
CA THR A 20 7.86 17.56 0.77
C THR A 20 8.53 18.08 2.04
N ALA A 21 8.33 17.40 3.16
CA ALA A 21 8.93 17.72 4.46
C ALA A 21 10.33 17.12 4.67
N GLY A 22 10.82 16.27 3.75
CA GLY A 22 12.11 15.58 3.84
C GLY A 22 13.24 16.28 3.08
N LYS A 23 14.44 15.67 3.10
CA LYS A 23 15.64 16.19 2.44
C LYS A 23 15.61 16.17 0.91
N ARG A 24 14.53 15.71 0.29
CA ARG A 24 14.29 15.69 -1.15
C ARG A 24 15.31 14.91 -1.99
N ALA A 25 16.03 13.95 -1.41
CA ALA A 25 17.02 13.14 -2.13
C ALA A 25 16.39 12.10 -3.09
N GLY A 26 15.06 11.99 -3.10
CA GLY A 26 14.34 11.02 -3.95
C GLY A 26 14.46 9.58 -3.45
N ILE A 27 14.20 8.63 -4.36
CA ILE A 27 14.23 7.19 -4.04
C ILE A 27 15.65 6.66 -3.79
N ASP A 28 16.66 7.36 -4.27
CA ASP A 28 18.08 7.03 -4.07
C ASP A 28 18.63 7.56 -2.74
N GLY A 29 17.85 8.34 -1.99
CA GLY A 29 18.21 8.79 -0.66
C GLY A 29 18.43 7.60 0.30
N GLN A 30 19.31 7.80 1.28
CA GLN A 30 19.77 6.74 2.19
C GLN A 30 18.62 5.99 2.91
N ARG A 31 17.51 6.66 3.19
CA ARG A 31 16.32 6.09 3.86
C ARG A 31 15.29 5.54 2.87
N SER A 32 15.06 6.25 1.78
CA SER A 32 14.17 5.79 0.69
C SER A 32 14.78 4.65 -0.11
N GLY A 33 16.09 4.46 -0.07
CA GLY A 33 16.81 3.31 -0.61
C GLY A 33 16.39 1.97 0.00
N MET A 34 15.56 1.98 1.07
CA MET A 34 14.90 0.78 1.59
C MET A 34 13.99 0.09 0.56
N TRP A 35 13.54 0.80 -0.48
CA TRP A 35 12.88 0.17 -1.61
C TRP A 35 13.70 -0.98 -2.21
N LYS A 36 15.01 -0.81 -2.36
CA LYS A 36 15.90 -1.87 -2.90
C LYS A 36 15.85 -3.16 -2.09
N HIS A 37 15.70 -3.03 -0.76
CA HIS A 37 15.56 -4.19 0.11
C HIS A 37 14.20 -4.87 -0.07
N MET A 38 13.13 -4.08 -0.23
CA MET A 38 11.80 -4.62 -0.53
C MET A 38 11.79 -5.29 -1.91
N ALA A 39 12.36 -4.66 -2.95
CA ALA A 39 12.49 -5.24 -4.27
C ALA A 39 13.25 -6.56 -4.25
N ARG A 40 14.36 -6.64 -3.50
CA ARG A 40 15.10 -7.89 -3.28
C ARG A 40 14.22 -8.98 -2.66
N VAL A 41 13.46 -8.65 -1.61
CA VAL A 41 12.54 -9.60 -0.97
C VAL A 41 11.47 -10.08 -1.95
N VAL A 42 10.90 -9.18 -2.75
CA VAL A 42 9.92 -9.54 -3.79
C VAL A 42 10.53 -10.51 -4.80
N GLY A 43 11.73 -10.24 -5.28
CA GLY A 43 12.46 -11.12 -6.22
C GLY A 43 12.77 -12.50 -5.64
N GLU A 44 13.15 -12.57 -4.35
CA GLU A 44 13.46 -13.84 -3.66
C GLU A 44 12.20 -14.64 -3.31
N VAL A 45 11.15 -13.97 -2.84
CA VAL A 45 9.91 -14.61 -2.35
C VAL A 45 8.99 -14.97 -3.52
N ARG A 46 8.98 -14.15 -4.58
CA ARG A 46 8.10 -14.26 -5.75
C ARG A 46 6.62 -14.42 -5.34
N PRO A 47 6.07 -13.46 -4.60
CA PRO A 47 4.69 -13.54 -4.13
C PRO A 47 3.69 -13.44 -5.30
N ALA A 48 2.45 -13.88 -5.09
CA ALA A 48 1.38 -13.67 -6.07
C ALA A 48 1.06 -12.18 -6.25
N PHE A 49 1.09 -11.43 -5.14
CA PHE A 49 0.87 -9.99 -5.12
C PHE A 49 1.92 -9.25 -4.32
N VAL A 50 2.22 -8.03 -4.76
CA VAL A 50 2.98 -7.03 -4.02
C VAL A 50 2.06 -5.86 -3.73
N PHE A 51 2.05 -5.36 -2.50
CA PHE A 51 1.21 -4.24 -2.09
C PHE A 51 2.05 -3.19 -1.37
N VAL A 52 2.23 -2.04 -2.01
CA VAL A 52 3.13 -0.98 -1.55
C VAL A 52 2.34 0.27 -1.22
N GLU A 53 2.68 0.91 -0.12
CA GLU A 53 2.15 2.23 0.27
C GLU A 53 3.29 3.25 0.37
N ASN A 54 3.01 4.49 -0.02
CA ASN A 54 3.93 5.59 0.21
C ASN A 54 3.23 6.96 0.19
N SER A 55 4.03 8.02 0.35
CA SER A 55 3.59 9.40 0.13
C SER A 55 3.23 9.64 -1.34
N PRO A 56 2.20 10.45 -1.65
CA PRO A 56 1.89 10.86 -3.02
C PRO A 56 3.07 11.45 -3.79
N ALA A 57 4.04 12.04 -3.08
CA ALA A 57 5.25 12.58 -3.69
C ALA A 57 6.10 11.54 -4.43
N LEU A 58 5.88 10.24 -4.18
CA LEU A 58 6.53 9.17 -4.94
C LEU A 58 6.22 9.25 -6.44
N THR A 59 5.04 9.76 -6.83
CA THR A 59 4.61 9.87 -8.22
C THR A 59 5.61 10.60 -9.11
N PHE A 60 6.30 11.61 -8.56
CA PHE A 60 7.30 12.41 -9.29
C PHE A 60 8.73 12.29 -8.74
N ARG A 61 8.95 11.44 -7.71
CA ARG A 61 10.27 11.30 -7.05
C ARG A 61 10.74 9.86 -6.92
N GLY A 62 10.26 8.94 -7.76
CA GLY A 62 10.74 7.57 -7.72
C GLY A 62 9.76 6.49 -8.16
N LEU A 63 8.54 6.85 -8.54
CA LEU A 63 7.57 5.87 -9.03
C LEU A 63 8.10 5.12 -10.25
N GLY A 64 8.77 5.82 -11.17
CA GLY A 64 9.38 5.21 -12.34
C GLY A 64 10.39 4.12 -11.99
N THR A 65 11.22 4.34 -10.98
CA THR A 65 12.17 3.31 -10.48
C THR A 65 11.42 2.11 -9.90
N VAL A 66 10.41 2.36 -9.05
CA VAL A 66 9.61 1.27 -8.46
C VAL A 66 8.93 0.43 -9.53
N LEU A 67 8.29 1.07 -10.51
CA LEU A 67 7.61 0.37 -11.60
C LEU A 67 8.59 -0.33 -12.53
N GLY A 68 9.76 0.26 -12.80
CA GLY A 68 10.83 -0.32 -13.61
C GLY A 68 11.36 -1.60 -12.96
N ASP A 69 11.73 -1.55 -11.68
CA ASP A 69 12.22 -2.72 -10.94
C ASP A 69 11.18 -3.86 -10.90
N LEU A 70 9.89 -3.52 -10.73
CA LEU A 70 8.80 -4.51 -10.77
C LEU A 70 8.66 -5.11 -12.19
N ALA A 71 8.74 -4.30 -13.23
CA ALA A 71 8.67 -4.77 -14.62
C ALA A 71 9.86 -5.68 -14.96
N GLU A 72 11.08 -5.35 -14.50
CA GLU A 72 12.27 -6.20 -14.67
C GLU A 72 12.11 -7.57 -14.01
N MET A 73 11.34 -7.64 -12.91
CA MET A 73 10.99 -8.90 -12.25
C MET A 73 9.84 -9.65 -12.95
N GLY A 74 9.29 -9.12 -14.06
CA GLY A 74 8.16 -9.71 -14.78
C GLY A 74 6.82 -9.59 -14.04
N VAL A 75 6.64 -8.53 -13.27
CA VAL A 75 5.45 -8.30 -12.45
C VAL A 75 4.66 -7.12 -13.03
N ASP A 76 3.39 -7.33 -13.35
CA ASP A 76 2.49 -6.27 -13.79
C ASP A 76 2.07 -5.42 -12.59
N ALA A 77 2.04 -4.10 -12.77
CA ALA A 77 1.72 -3.17 -11.69
C ALA A 77 0.63 -2.16 -12.08
N ALA A 78 -0.27 -1.91 -11.15
CA ALA A 78 -1.24 -0.80 -11.19
C ALA A 78 -1.05 0.08 -9.96
N TRP A 79 -1.27 1.37 -10.11
CA TRP A 79 -1.12 2.31 -9.01
C TRP A 79 -2.21 3.39 -9.02
N GLY A 80 -2.37 4.06 -7.90
CA GLY A 80 -3.28 5.19 -7.74
C GLY A 80 -3.03 5.93 -6.45
N VAL A 81 -3.62 7.11 -6.33
CA VAL A 81 -3.49 7.99 -5.15
C VAL A 81 -4.88 8.25 -4.58
N PRO A 82 -5.57 7.24 -4.04
CA PRO A 82 -6.84 7.47 -3.38
C PRO A 82 -6.66 8.22 -2.06
N SER A 83 -7.68 9.01 -1.73
CA SER A 83 -7.81 9.69 -0.45
C SER A 83 -8.70 8.90 0.51
N ALA A 84 -8.64 9.21 1.79
CA ALA A 84 -9.58 8.65 2.75
C ALA A 84 -11.03 9.11 2.48
N ALA A 85 -11.19 10.32 1.94
CA ALA A 85 -12.50 10.86 1.55
C ALA A 85 -13.17 10.05 0.43
N ASP A 86 -12.40 9.45 -0.49
CA ASP A 86 -12.93 8.58 -1.56
C ASP A 86 -13.61 7.32 -0.98
N PHE A 87 -13.31 6.98 0.26
CA PHE A 87 -13.91 5.88 1.01
C PHE A 87 -14.84 6.34 2.14
N GLY A 88 -15.31 7.59 2.08
CA GLY A 88 -16.30 8.15 2.99
C GLY A 88 -15.75 8.67 4.32
N ALA A 89 -14.44 8.86 4.45
CA ALA A 89 -13.88 9.50 5.63
C ALA A 89 -14.09 11.02 5.62
N PRO A 90 -14.24 11.67 6.79
CA PRO A 90 -14.38 13.11 6.90
C PRO A 90 -13.05 13.87 6.76
N HIS A 91 -12.01 13.23 6.27
CA HIS A 91 -10.68 13.83 6.10
C HIS A 91 -10.01 13.36 4.81
N LEU A 92 -9.15 14.23 4.29
CA LEU A 92 -8.26 13.88 3.20
C LEU A 92 -7.01 13.21 3.79
N ARG A 93 -6.66 12.04 3.31
CA ARG A 93 -5.40 11.38 3.60
C ARG A 93 -4.97 10.65 2.35
N GLU A 94 -4.36 11.39 1.46
CA GLU A 94 -3.86 10.84 0.21
C GLU A 94 -2.62 9.99 0.45
N ARG A 95 -2.60 8.81 -0.15
CA ARG A 95 -1.45 7.91 -0.21
C ARG A 95 -1.38 7.28 -1.58
N ILE A 96 -0.17 7.14 -2.10
CA ILE A 96 0.02 6.30 -3.27
C ILE A 96 -0.01 4.84 -2.84
N TRP A 97 -0.77 4.07 -3.58
CA TRP A 97 -0.84 2.63 -3.47
C TRP A 97 -0.42 2.01 -4.78
N ILE A 98 0.40 0.97 -4.71
CA ILE A 98 0.85 0.19 -5.85
C ILE A 98 0.49 -1.25 -5.55
N VAL A 99 -0.26 -1.87 -6.44
CA VAL A 99 -0.50 -3.31 -6.43
C VAL A 99 0.23 -3.88 -7.64
N ALA A 100 1.03 -4.90 -7.43
CA ALA A 100 1.65 -5.61 -8.51
C ALA A 100 1.34 -7.11 -8.43
N ARG A 101 1.30 -7.78 -9.56
CA ARG A 101 0.89 -9.16 -9.68
C ARG A 101 1.82 -9.95 -10.60
N HIS A 102 2.24 -11.11 -10.16
CA HIS A 102 2.89 -12.08 -11.03
C HIS A 102 1.86 -12.71 -11.99
N PRO A 103 2.04 -12.61 -13.33
CA PRO A 103 1.03 -13.03 -14.30
C PRO A 103 0.62 -14.49 -14.18
N HIS A 104 1.56 -15.38 -13.82
CA HIS A 104 1.33 -16.82 -13.80
C HIS A 104 1.10 -17.43 -12.40
N GLN A 105 1.42 -16.70 -11.32
CA GLN A 105 1.32 -17.25 -9.96
C GLN A 105 0.03 -16.83 -9.25
N GLY A 106 -0.55 -15.68 -9.62
CA GLY A 106 -1.73 -15.14 -8.97
C GLY A 106 -3.00 -15.97 -9.21
N ASP A 107 -3.14 -16.58 -10.39
CA ASP A 107 -4.38 -17.26 -10.78
C ASP A 107 -4.53 -18.62 -10.11
N GLU A 108 -3.49 -19.42 -10.07
CA GLU A 108 -3.55 -20.76 -9.46
C GLU A 108 -3.72 -20.69 -7.94
N ARG A 109 -3.13 -19.69 -7.29
CA ARG A 109 -3.27 -19.51 -5.85
C ARG A 109 -4.60 -18.87 -5.46
N ALA A 110 -5.08 -17.89 -6.23
CA ALA A 110 -6.41 -17.33 -6.04
C ALA A 110 -7.50 -18.42 -6.19
N LYS A 111 -7.36 -19.31 -7.16
CA LYS A 111 -8.28 -20.45 -7.35
C LYS A 111 -8.27 -21.39 -6.14
N ARG A 112 -7.09 -21.74 -5.59
CA ARG A 112 -7.00 -22.59 -4.38
C ARG A 112 -7.66 -21.95 -3.17
N ARG A 113 -7.43 -20.63 -2.94
CA ARG A 113 -8.05 -19.93 -1.80
C ARG A 113 -9.56 -19.80 -1.91
N VAL A 114 -10.09 -19.58 -3.11
CA VAL A 114 -11.55 -19.55 -3.31
C VAL A 114 -12.17 -20.92 -3.01
N GLN A 115 -11.46 -22.01 -3.24
CA GLN A 115 -11.92 -23.35 -2.87
C GLN A 115 -11.84 -23.62 -1.38
N ASP A 116 -10.83 -23.07 -0.69
CA ASP A 116 -10.61 -23.24 0.76
C ASP A 116 -11.36 -22.21 1.62
N SER A 117 -11.86 -21.13 1.03
CA SER A 117 -12.57 -20.07 1.73
C SER A 117 -14.06 -20.35 1.70
N GLY A 118 -14.67 -20.48 2.85
CA GLY A 118 -16.13 -20.54 2.97
C GLY A 118 -16.81 -19.28 2.40
N PRO A 119 -18.13 -19.30 2.22
CA PRO A 119 -18.92 -18.29 1.50
C PRO A 119 -18.81 -16.85 2.05
N ASP A 120 -18.19 -16.64 3.21
CA ASP A 120 -18.00 -15.32 3.84
C ASP A 120 -16.57 -14.73 3.71
N ALA A 121 -15.64 -15.47 3.11
CA ALA A 121 -14.27 -14.96 2.93
C ALA A 121 -14.23 -13.95 1.79
N GLY A 122 -14.11 -12.69 2.12
CA GLY A 122 -13.98 -11.58 1.18
C GLY A 122 -15.12 -10.57 1.17
N ARG A 123 -16.16 -10.77 1.94
CA ARG A 123 -17.16 -9.72 2.16
C ARG A 123 -16.63 -8.73 3.17
N VAL A 124 -15.97 -7.67 2.68
CA VAL A 124 -15.90 -6.42 3.45
C VAL A 124 -17.35 -5.94 3.58
N ARG A 125 -17.98 -6.25 4.73
CA ARG A 125 -19.29 -5.68 5.04
C ARG A 125 -19.10 -4.18 5.08
N ALA A 126 -19.67 -3.49 4.10
CA ALA A 126 -19.90 -2.07 4.22
C ALA A 126 -20.89 -1.91 5.37
N ASP A 127 -20.41 -1.52 6.54
CA ASP A 127 -21.28 -1.08 7.61
C ASP A 127 -21.78 0.32 7.24
N PRO A 128 -23.08 0.50 6.94
CA PRO A 128 -23.64 1.80 6.62
C PRO A 128 -23.78 2.70 7.85
N SER A 129 -23.55 2.20 9.05
CA SER A 129 -23.77 2.91 10.31
C SER A 129 -22.56 3.73 10.78
N GLY A 130 -22.03 4.64 9.94
CA GLY A 130 -21.18 5.74 10.44
C GLY A 130 -19.99 5.36 11.31
N TRP A 131 -19.30 4.27 11.00
CA TRP A 131 -18.13 3.79 11.75
C TRP A 131 -16.90 4.72 11.70
N TRP A 132 -16.94 5.74 10.85
CA TRP A 132 -16.06 6.87 10.99
C TRP A 132 -16.52 7.66 12.22
N ALA A 133 -15.96 7.34 13.38
CA ALA A 133 -16.14 8.18 14.55
C ALA A 133 -15.80 9.62 14.14
N THR A 134 -16.70 10.55 14.41
CA THR A 134 -16.47 11.97 14.19
C THR A 134 -15.18 12.32 14.92
N GLU A 135 -14.10 12.58 14.19
CA GLU A 135 -12.89 13.06 14.82
C GLU A 135 -13.24 14.38 15.50
N SER A 136 -13.04 14.44 16.81
CA SER A 136 -13.13 15.70 17.52
C SER A 136 -12.19 16.67 16.82
N GLY A 137 -12.62 17.89 16.49
CA GLY A 137 -11.81 18.91 15.84
C GLY A 137 -10.57 19.35 16.64
N VAL A 138 -10.29 18.66 17.74
CA VAL A 138 -9.12 18.81 18.60
C VAL A 138 -8.18 17.67 18.27
N GLY A 139 -6.97 17.98 17.78
CA GLY A 139 -5.94 16.99 17.58
C GLY A 139 -5.75 16.17 18.86
N ARG A 140 -5.75 14.84 18.74
CA ARG A 140 -5.62 13.89 19.88
C ARG A 140 -4.33 14.05 20.70
N VAL A 141 -3.51 15.00 20.32
CA VAL A 141 -2.25 15.32 21.00
C VAL A 141 -2.30 16.80 21.41
N ALA A 142 -2.71 17.03 22.66
CA ALA A 142 -2.75 18.36 23.24
C ALA A 142 -1.34 18.98 23.33
N ASP A 143 -1.26 20.31 23.40
CA ASP A 143 -0.02 21.01 23.66
C ASP A 143 0.51 20.64 25.05
N GLY A 144 1.84 20.49 25.16
CA GLY A 144 2.51 20.12 26.42
C GLY A 144 2.57 18.61 26.72
N VAL A 145 1.99 17.75 25.86
CA VAL A 145 2.10 16.29 26.04
C VAL A 145 3.51 15.81 25.70
N ALA A 146 4.11 15.02 26.60
CA ALA A 146 5.42 14.41 26.38
C ALA A 146 5.47 13.64 25.05
N HIS A 147 6.58 13.78 24.32
CA HIS A 147 6.80 13.14 23.03
C HIS A 147 5.76 13.49 21.93
N ARG A 148 5.21 14.71 21.96
CA ARG A 148 4.20 15.19 21.01
C ARG A 148 4.61 14.97 19.55
N SER A 149 5.84 15.29 19.17
CA SER A 149 6.37 15.09 17.82
C SER A 149 6.39 13.62 17.41
N HIS A 150 6.75 12.71 18.30
CA HIS A 150 6.72 11.27 18.04
C HIS A 150 5.30 10.74 17.87
N ARG A 151 4.35 11.26 18.65
CA ARG A 151 2.93 10.88 18.52
C ARG A 151 2.32 11.37 17.22
N PHE A 152 2.63 12.60 16.79
CA PHE A 152 2.21 13.09 15.48
C PHE A 152 2.86 12.30 14.34
N ALA A 153 4.13 11.95 14.45
CA ALA A 153 4.81 11.12 13.46
C ALA A 153 4.16 9.72 13.39
N ALA A 154 3.84 9.11 14.53
CA ALA A 154 3.17 7.82 14.58
C ALA A 154 1.77 7.87 13.94
N ALA A 155 0.96 8.88 14.27
CA ALA A 155 -0.34 9.10 13.64
C ALA A 155 -0.21 9.40 12.14
N GLY A 156 0.83 10.16 11.76
CA GLY A 156 1.16 10.45 10.36
C GLY A 156 1.55 9.20 9.56
N ASN A 157 2.18 8.22 10.19
CA ASN A 157 2.59 6.96 9.58
C ASN A 157 1.49 5.89 9.61
N GLY A 158 0.43 6.08 10.39
CA GLY A 158 -0.69 5.16 10.44
C GLY A 158 -1.38 5.03 9.09
N GLN A 159 -2.00 3.90 8.82
CA GLN A 159 -2.80 3.67 7.63
C GLN A 159 -4.28 3.63 7.96
N VAL A 160 -5.11 4.04 7.01
CA VAL A 160 -6.56 3.86 7.08
C VAL A 160 -6.89 2.51 6.46
N ALA A 161 -7.19 1.52 7.27
CA ALA A 161 -7.36 0.13 6.84
C ALA A 161 -8.39 -0.01 5.69
N ARG A 162 -9.47 0.77 5.71
CA ARG A 162 -10.49 0.77 4.65
C ARG A 162 -9.94 1.29 3.33
N VAL A 163 -9.11 2.33 3.35
CA VAL A 163 -8.46 2.85 2.14
C VAL A 163 -7.51 1.80 1.58
N ALA A 164 -6.72 1.14 2.44
CA ALA A 164 -5.84 0.06 2.03
C ALA A 164 -6.60 -1.08 1.34
N ALA A 165 -7.70 -1.55 1.96
CA ALA A 165 -8.53 -2.62 1.40
C ALA A 165 -9.17 -2.21 0.07
N GLY A 166 -9.73 -1.01 -0.01
CA GLY A 166 -10.35 -0.48 -1.22
C GLY A 166 -9.34 -0.26 -2.34
N ALA A 167 -8.17 0.30 -2.03
CA ALA A 167 -7.08 0.49 -2.98
C ALA A 167 -6.60 -0.86 -3.53
N PHE A 168 -6.39 -1.86 -2.67
CA PHE A 168 -6.01 -3.20 -3.12
C PHE A 168 -7.05 -3.78 -4.08
N THR A 169 -8.32 -3.76 -3.70
CA THR A 169 -9.43 -4.31 -4.52
C THR A 169 -9.51 -3.62 -5.88
N LEU A 170 -9.47 -2.28 -5.88
CA LEU A 170 -9.56 -1.47 -7.10
C LEU A 170 -8.37 -1.71 -8.02
N LEU A 171 -7.16 -1.68 -7.49
CA LEU A 171 -5.95 -1.82 -8.30
C LEU A 171 -5.73 -3.26 -8.78
N ALA A 172 -6.01 -4.26 -7.93
CA ALA A 172 -5.93 -5.66 -8.32
C ALA A 172 -6.94 -6.00 -9.44
N SER A 173 -8.11 -5.36 -9.44
CA SER A 173 -9.09 -5.57 -10.51
C SER A 173 -8.61 -5.09 -11.89
N ARG A 174 -7.68 -4.14 -11.93
CA ARG A 174 -7.06 -3.63 -13.18
C ARG A 174 -5.97 -4.55 -13.73
N LEU A 175 -5.45 -5.45 -12.90
CA LEU A 175 -4.40 -6.42 -13.24
C LEU A 175 -4.98 -7.79 -13.61
N LYS A 176 -6.25 -7.86 -14.01
CA LYS A 176 -6.84 -9.11 -14.52
C LYS A 176 -6.12 -9.51 -15.79
N PRO A 177 -5.86 -10.82 -16.01
CA PRO A 177 -5.34 -11.27 -17.28
C PRO A 177 -6.32 -10.83 -18.39
N ASN A 178 -5.79 -10.24 -19.45
CA ASN A 178 -6.55 -10.08 -20.67
C ASN A 178 -6.88 -11.50 -21.15
N VAL A 179 -8.13 -11.92 -20.96
CA VAL A 179 -8.68 -13.11 -21.58
C VAL A 179 -8.93 -12.69 -23.03
N PHE A 180 -7.95 -12.94 -23.90
CA PHE A 180 -8.15 -12.98 -25.34
C PHE A 180 -8.65 -14.37 -25.74
#